data_390b78eb69e85fc63dc213e061fe7c0d
#
_entry.id   390b78eb69e85fc63dc213e061fe7c0d
#
_cell.length_a   1.000
_cell.length_b   1.000
_cell.length_c   1.000
_cell.angle_alpha   90.00
_cell.angle_beta   90.00
_cell.angle_gamma   90.00
#
_symmetry.space_group_name_H-M   'P 1'
#
loop_
_entity.id
_entity.type
_entity.pdbx_description
1 polymer ?
#
loop_
_entity_poly.entity_id
_entity_poly.type
_entity_poly.pdbx_seq_one_letter_code
_entity_poly.pdbx_strand_id
1 'polypeptide(L)'
;MNLRSLLFRIRLFVMDRYFRIRTWATHRRQPSVAGSVGKLFLYYRISDAGYKKEKLPCMTKENCLANAVKRFPLSEVEWLVLADNVSASTYEMILKYVPAERVRRVSVGHGAGTFRMVYEEALKQPDNSVAYFLEDDYLHRPYSLERLMEAARSGIADYITLYDHPDKYAYDSPNPFVANGSERTRVFFTGNSHWKLTNSTTMTFAAQVGTLRRDKKYFWRWTTTSHPYDFYIFWELDTFAKRKLVSPIPSLSTHGDIDCLALGIDWNSEGS
;
A
#
# COMPACT_ATOMS: atom_id res chain seq x y z
N MET A 1 15.21 -9.65 30.61
CA MET A 1 14.26 -9.77 29.47
C MET A 1 12.86 -9.68 30.04
N ASN A 2 12.08 -8.65 29.70
CA ASN A 2 10.74 -8.52 30.27
C ASN A 2 9.75 -9.47 29.58
N LEU A 3 8.66 -9.81 30.25
CA LEU A 3 7.64 -10.75 29.78
C LEU A 3 7.09 -10.36 28.38
N ARG A 4 6.91 -9.07 28.09
CA ARG A 4 6.44 -8.58 26.78
C ARG A 4 7.42 -8.93 25.64
N SER A 5 8.72 -8.77 25.89
CA SER A 5 9.78 -9.13 24.92
C SER A 5 9.83 -10.64 24.67
N LEU A 6 9.63 -11.46 25.72
CA LEU A 6 9.57 -12.91 25.58
C LEU A 6 8.33 -13.35 24.76
N LEU A 7 7.16 -12.82 25.09
CA LEU A 7 5.91 -13.11 24.38
C LEU A 7 6.00 -12.69 22.91
N PHE A 8 6.61 -11.55 22.62
CA PHE A 8 6.83 -11.10 21.26
C PHE A 8 7.74 -12.07 20.47
N ARG A 9 8.86 -12.52 21.07
CA ARG A 9 9.76 -13.50 20.43
C ARG A 9 9.09 -14.86 20.20
N ILE A 10 8.29 -15.33 21.15
CA ILE A 10 7.50 -16.56 21.00
C ILE A 10 6.51 -16.42 19.84
N ARG A 11 5.81 -15.27 19.77
CA ARG A 11 4.88 -14.98 18.68
C ARG A 11 5.58 -14.98 17.32
N LEU A 12 6.74 -14.31 17.20
CA LEU A 12 7.53 -14.30 15.98
C LEU A 12 8.00 -15.71 15.57
N PHE A 13 8.44 -16.54 16.53
CA PHE A 13 8.87 -17.91 16.28
C PHE A 13 7.70 -18.77 15.75
N VAL A 14 6.53 -18.68 16.38
CA VAL A 14 5.32 -19.40 15.95
C VAL A 14 4.90 -18.95 14.55
N MET A 15 4.94 -17.65 14.28
CA MET A 15 4.64 -17.08 12.96
C MET A 15 5.62 -17.58 11.89
N ASP A 16 6.94 -17.59 12.16
CA ASP A 16 7.95 -18.12 11.22
C ASP A 16 7.71 -19.60 10.90
N ARG A 17 7.43 -20.43 11.92
CA ARG A 17 7.14 -21.87 11.72
C ARG A 17 5.87 -22.08 10.93
N TYR A 18 4.81 -21.33 11.25
CA TYR A 18 3.55 -21.39 10.52
C TYR A 18 3.73 -20.99 9.06
N PHE A 19 4.46 -19.89 8.79
CA PHE A 19 4.75 -19.43 7.44
C PHE A 19 5.55 -20.47 6.63
N ARG A 20 6.56 -21.12 7.23
CA ARG A 20 7.34 -22.19 6.56
C ARG A 20 6.47 -23.35 6.09
N ILE A 21 5.60 -23.85 6.98
CA ILE A 21 4.68 -24.95 6.66
C ILE A 21 3.70 -24.52 5.56
N ARG A 22 3.21 -23.32 5.65
CA ARG A 22 2.22 -22.79 4.74
C ARG A 22 2.77 -22.46 3.34
N THR A 23 3.96 -21.86 3.24
CA THR A 23 4.61 -21.60 1.95
C THR A 23 4.79 -22.89 1.17
N TRP A 24 5.15 -23.97 1.87
CA TRP A 24 5.20 -25.32 1.27
C TRP A 24 3.83 -25.80 0.77
N ALA A 25 2.76 -25.55 1.52
CA ALA A 25 1.41 -26.00 1.17
C ALA A 25 0.74 -25.12 0.06
N THR A 26 1.06 -23.82 0.01
CA THR A 26 0.47 -22.87 -0.97
C THR A 26 1.13 -22.91 -2.36
N HIS A 27 2.26 -23.59 -2.52
CA HIS A 27 2.90 -23.78 -3.83
C HIS A 27 1.99 -24.46 -4.89
N ARG A 28 0.87 -25.03 -4.46
CA ARG A 28 -0.05 -25.80 -5.31
C ARG A 28 -1.33 -25.06 -5.72
N ARG A 29 -1.57 -23.80 -5.30
CA ARG A 29 -2.79 -23.08 -5.67
C ARG A 29 -2.56 -22.19 -6.89
N GLN A 30 -3.38 -22.42 -7.92
CA GLN A 30 -3.48 -21.52 -9.07
C GLN A 30 -4.02 -20.15 -8.66
N PRO A 31 -3.67 -19.05 -9.36
CA PRO A 31 -4.27 -17.74 -9.13
C PRO A 31 -5.79 -17.83 -9.29
N SER A 32 -6.51 -16.97 -8.57
CA SER A 32 -7.95 -16.79 -8.79
C SER A 32 -8.20 -16.45 -10.25
N VAL A 33 -9.25 -17.00 -10.83
CA VAL A 33 -9.63 -16.71 -12.22
C VAL A 33 -9.78 -15.21 -12.38
N ALA A 34 -9.05 -14.63 -13.34
CA ALA A 34 -9.14 -13.23 -13.67
C ALA A 34 -10.56 -12.90 -14.11
N GLY A 35 -11.33 -12.24 -13.26
CA GLY A 35 -12.61 -11.63 -13.62
C GLY A 35 -12.36 -10.35 -14.43
N SER A 36 -13.40 -9.81 -15.07
CA SER A 36 -13.32 -8.49 -15.69
C SER A 36 -12.92 -7.45 -14.63
N VAL A 37 -11.83 -6.73 -14.85
CA VAL A 37 -11.37 -5.64 -13.99
C VAL A 37 -11.96 -4.33 -14.51
N GLY A 38 -12.66 -3.62 -13.64
CA GLY A 38 -13.31 -2.35 -13.92
C GLY A 38 -12.36 -1.17 -13.84
N LYS A 39 -12.93 0.02 -13.56
CA LYS A 39 -12.19 1.27 -13.39
C LYS A 39 -11.32 1.28 -12.15
N LEU A 40 -10.25 2.07 -12.19
CA LEU A 40 -9.44 2.41 -11.02
C LEU A 40 -10.03 3.64 -10.32
N PHE A 41 -10.19 3.53 -8.99
CA PHE A 41 -10.51 4.61 -8.07
C PHE A 41 -9.30 4.84 -7.16
N LEU A 42 -8.73 6.03 -7.17
CA LEU A 42 -7.61 6.40 -6.34
C LEU A 42 -8.10 7.27 -5.16
N TYR A 43 -7.77 6.82 -3.97
CA TYR A 43 -8.10 7.47 -2.70
C TYR A 43 -6.83 8.05 -2.09
N TYR A 44 -6.61 9.35 -2.32
CA TYR A 44 -5.45 10.10 -1.84
C TYR A 44 -5.74 10.71 -0.47
N ARG A 45 -4.91 10.39 0.52
CA ARG A 45 -5.04 10.95 1.88
C ARG A 45 -3.92 11.94 2.14
N ILE A 46 -4.27 13.18 2.47
CA ILE A 46 -3.32 14.27 2.75
C ILE A 46 -3.67 14.96 4.05
N SER A 47 -2.65 15.24 4.89
CA SER A 47 -2.82 15.88 6.18
C SER A 47 -1.63 16.77 6.55
N ASP A 48 -1.89 17.91 7.22
CA ASP A 48 -0.82 18.76 7.77
C ASP A 48 -0.35 18.27 9.15
N ALA A 49 -1.09 17.35 9.77
CA ALA A 49 -0.78 16.78 11.09
C ALA A 49 0.09 15.51 11.02
N GLY A 50 0.72 15.22 9.88
CA GLY A 50 1.58 14.05 9.69
C GLY A 50 2.83 14.03 10.58
N TYR A 51 3.43 12.83 10.74
CA TYR A 51 4.69 12.69 11.49
C TYR A 51 5.82 13.47 10.84
N LYS A 52 6.59 14.17 11.69
CA LYS A 52 7.85 14.79 11.26
C LYS A 52 8.91 13.70 11.13
N LYS A 53 9.09 13.19 9.95
CA LYS A 53 10.17 12.28 9.57
C LYS A 53 11.10 12.97 8.60
N GLU A 54 12.36 12.56 8.57
CA GLU A 54 13.31 13.04 7.58
C GLU A 54 12.93 12.48 6.21
N LYS A 55 12.81 13.37 5.23
CA LYS A 55 12.39 13.04 3.85
C LYS A 55 13.40 13.59 2.86
N LEU A 56 13.47 13.00 1.68
CA LEU A 56 14.22 13.61 0.59
C LEU A 56 13.67 15.02 0.29
N PRO A 57 14.53 16.00 -0.03
CA PRO A 57 14.10 17.37 -0.33
C PRO A 57 13.03 17.48 -1.42
N CYS A 58 13.06 16.58 -2.41
CA CYS A 58 12.06 16.50 -3.49
C CYS A 58 10.69 15.97 -3.02
N MET A 59 10.59 15.33 -1.87
CA MET A 59 9.35 14.71 -1.38
C MET A 59 8.50 15.65 -0.54
N THR A 60 8.21 16.83 -1.09
CA THR A 60 7.19 17.74 -0.55
C THR A 60 5.78 17.21 -0.85
N LYS A 61 4.77 17.63 -0.08
CA LYS A 61 3.36 17.29 -0.36
C LYS A 61 2.94 17.70 -1.78
N GLU A 62 3.40 18.87 -2.23
CA GLU A 62 3.10 19.37 -3.56
C GLU A 62 3.71 18.47 -4.64
N ASN A 63 4.99 18.12 -4.51
CA ASN A 63 5.67 17.26 -5.47
C ASN A 63 5.08 15.83 -5.47
N CYS A 64 4.75 15.28 -4.30
CA CYS A 64 4.12 13.95 -4.20
C CYS A 64 2.73 13.95 -4.86
N LEU A 65 1.92 14.99 -4.64
CA LEU A 65 0.61 15.12 -5.29
C LEU A 65 0.75 15.32 -6.82
N ALA A 66 1.65 16.22 -7.25
CA ALA A 66 1.91 16.47 -8.68
C ALA A 66 2.39 15.18 -9.39
N ASN A 67 3.32 14.45 -8.76
CA ASN A 67 3.78 13.17 -9.25
C ASN A 67 2.61 12.14 -9.33
N ALA A 68 1.80 12.02 -8.29
CA ALA A 68 0.66 11.11 -8.29
C ALA A 68 -0.33 11.43 -9.42
N VAL A 69 -0.67 12.72 -9.64
CA VAL A 69 -1.56 13.14 -10.75
C VAL A 69 -0.92 12.86 -12.11
N LYS A 70 0.40 13.07 -12.26
CA LYS A 70 1.16 12.74 -13.49
C LYS A 70 1.15 11.25 -13.81
N ARG A 71 1.22 10.37 -12.78
CA ARG A 71 1.29 8.90 -12.93
C ARG A 71 -0.09 8.21 -12.97
N PHE A 72 -1.10 8.87 -12.43
CA PHE A 72 -2.50 8.42 -12.41
C PHE A 72 -3.40 9.56 -12.91
N PRO A 73 -3.44 9.82 -14.23
CA PRO A 73 -4.11 10.99 -14.79
C PRO A 73 -5.60 11.04 -14.45
N LEU A 74 -6.10 12.22 -14.11
CA LEU A 74 -7.51 12.47 -13.77
C LEU A 74 -8.50 12.14 -14.91
N SER A 75 -7.99 12.04 -16.14
CA SER A 75 -8.77 11.62 -17.33
C SER A 75 -8.97 10.09 -17.40
N GLU A 76 -8.13 9.30 -16.70
CA GLU A 76 -8.14 7.84 -16.76
C GLU A 76 -8.55 7.21 -15.44
N VAL A 77 -8.37 7.94 -14.32
CA VAL A 77 -8.56 7.45 -12.96
C VAL A 77 -9.57 8.31 -12.23
N GLU A 78 -10.50 7.67 -11.52
CA GLU A 78 -11.44 8.38 -10.65
C GLU A 78 -10.76 8.69 -9.30
N TRP A 79 -10.69 9.96 -8.94
CA TRP A 79 -9.98 10.42 -7.74
C TRP A 79 -10.94 10.87 -6.65
N LEU A 80 -10.56 10.58 -5.40
CA LEU A 80 -11.04 11.25 -4.20
C LEU A 80 -9.84 11.63 -3.33
N VAL A 81 -9.63 12.92 -3.14
CA VAL A 81 -8.66 13.46 -2.17
C VAL A 81 -9.38 13.69 -0.84
N LEU A 82 -8.91 13.02 0.21
CA LEU A 82 -9.35 13.26 1.58
C LEU A 82 -8.34 14.17 2.28
N ALA A 83 -8.70 15.44 2.46
CA ALA A 83 -7.85 16.48 3.03
C ALA A 83 -8.18 16.65 4.52
N ASP A 84 -7.35 16.04 5.39
CA ASP A 84 -7.58 15.98 6.83
C ASP A 84 -6.79 17.07 7.57
N ASN A 85 -7.51 17.98 8.24
CA ASN A 85 -6.92 19.08 9.02
C ASN A 85 -5.87 19.87 8.22
N VAL A 86 -6.13 20.11 6.94
CA VAL A 86 -5.21 20.88 6.10
C VAL A 86 -5.43 22.39 6.26
N SER A 87 -4.35 23.16 6.21
CA SER A 87 -4.35 24.63 6.19
C SER A 87 -5.00 25.17 4.89
N ALA A 88 -5.31 26.45 4.87
CA ALA A 88 -5.80 27.11 3.65
C ALA A 88 -4.77 26.99 2.50
N SER A 89 -3.49 27.20 2.80
CA SER A 89 -2.41 27.10 1.80
C SER A 89 -2.25 25.68 1.24
N THR A 90 -2.37 24.65 2.08
CA THR A 90 -2.35 23.25 1.60
C THR A 90 -3.59 22.94 0.77
N TYR A 91 -4.76 23.45 1.15
CA TYR A 91 -5.97 23.28 0.35
C TYR A 91 -5.87 23.96 -1.01
N GLU A 92 -5.39 25.19 -1.07
CA GLU A 92 -5.14 25.92 -2.33
C GLU A 92 -4.11 25.18 -3.22
N MET A 93 -3.07 24.62 -2.60
CA MET A 93 -2.09 23.79 -3.31
C MET A 93 -2.76 22.55 -3.93
N ILE A 94 -3.63 21.84 -3.20
CA ILE A 94 -4.37 20.71 -3.75
C ILE A 94 -5.20 21.11 -4.97
N LEU A 95 -5.87 22.25 -4.92
CA LEU A 95 -6.74 22.73 -6.00
C LEU A 95 -5.99 23.12 -7.28
N LYS A 96 -4.67 23.29 -7.26
CA LYS A 96 -3.86 23.46 -8.47
C LYS A 96 -3.83 22.19 -9.33
N TYR A 97 -3.99 21.01 -8.71
CA TYR A 97 -3.81 19.70 -9.35
C TYR A 97 -5.10 18.90 -9.46
N VAL A 98 -6.03 19.06 -8.51
CA VAL A 98 -7.25 18.26 -8.41
C VAL A 98 -8.47 19.17 -8.31
N PRO A 99 -9.50 19.00 -9.15
CA PRO A 99 -10.74 19.77 -9.09
C PRO A 99 -11.45 19.66 -7.74
N ALA A 100 -12.07 20.76 -7.28
CA ALA A 100 -12.67 20.88 -5.96
C ALA A 100 -13.72 19.79 -5.66
N GLU A 101 -14.48 19.37 -6.66
CA GLU A 101 -15.51 18.33 -6.55
C GLU A 101 -14.93 16.94 -6.22
N ARG A 102 -13.62 16.74 -6.43
CA ARG A 102 -12.88 15.52 -6.08
C ARG A 102 -12.13 15.65 -4.74
N VAL A 103 -12.30 16.77 -4.03
CA VAL A 103 -11.63 17.03 -2.75
C VAL A 103 -12.65 17.10 -1.63
N ARG A 104 -12.47 16.26 -0.60
CA ARG A 104 -13.28 16.29 0.62
C ARG A 104 -12.42 16.73 1.80
N ARG A 105 -12.77 17.85 2.43
CA ARG A 105 -12.15 18.30 3.68
C ARG A 105 -12.78 17.58 4.87
N VAL A 106 -11.94 17.13 5.79
CA VAL A 106 -12.34 16.44 7.03
C VAL A 106 -11.48 16.90 8.20
N SER A 107 -11.92 16.56 9.42
CA SER A 107 -11.17 16.81 10.65
C SER A 107 -11.19 15.55 11.52
N VAL A 108 -10.36 14.59 11.15
CA VAL A 108 -10.22 13.29 11.84
C VAL A 108 -8.99 13.28 12.73
N GLY A 109 -7.86 13.81 12.25
CA GLY A 109 -6.62 14.01 12.99
C GLY A 109 -5.72 12.78 13.14
N HIS A 110 -6.03 11.67 12.46
CA HIS A 110 -5.16 10.49 12.49
C HIS A 110 -5.36 9.53 11.31
N GLY A 111 -4.28 8.80 10.96
CA GLY A 111 -4.22 7.96 9.76
C GLY A 111 -5.23 6.81 9.72
N ALA A 112 -5.52 6.15 10.84
CA ALA A 112 -6.48 5.04 10.86
C ALA A 112 -7.92 5.51 10.58
N GLY A 113 -8.31 6.66 11.10
CA GLY A 113 -9.65 7.23 10.87
C GLY A 113 -9.85 7.66 9.42
N THR A 114 -8.87 8.39 8.84
CA THR A 114 -8.91 8.79 7.43
C THR A 114 -8.89 7.58 6.51
N PHE A 115 -8.12 6.54 6.84
CA PHE A 115 -8.12 5.29 6.08
C PHE A 115 -9.50 4.61 6.09
N ARG A 116 -10.16 4.51 7.26
CA ARG A 116 -11.53 3.96 7.33
C ARG A 116 -12.52 4.73 6.46
N MET A 117 -12.42 6.06 6.44
CA MET A 117 -13.32 6.89 5.61
C MET A 117 -13.14 6.57 4.13
N VAL A 118 -11.91 6.56 3.60
CA VAL A 118 -11.67 6.25 2.19
C VAL A 118 -11.97 4.79 1.86
N TYR A 119 -11.81 3.88 2.81
CA TYR A 119 -12.21 2.48 2.63
C TYR A 119 -13.73 2.34 2.47
N GLU A 120 -14.52 3.01 3.30
CA GLU A 120 -15.99 3.02 3.15
C GLU A 120 -16.44 3.67 1.82
N GLU A 121 -15.75 4.71 1.35
CA GLU A 121 -16.02 5.27 0.03
C GLU A 121 -15.70 4.26 -1.08
N ALA A 122 -14.60 3.52 -0.95
CA ALA A 122 -14.26 2.47 -1.90
C ALA A 122 -15.33 1.36 -1.97
N LEU A 123 -15.91 1.00 -0.83
CA LEU A 123 -16.97 -0.01 -0.79
C LEU A 123 -18.27 0.40 -1.48
N LYS A 124 -18.45 1.67 -1.85
CA LYS A 124 -19.60 2.14 -2.65
C LYS A 124 -19.46 1.84 -4.14
N GLN A 125 -18.26 1.48 -4.57
CA GLN A 125 -17.96 1.19 -5.97
C GLN A 125 -18.32 -0.25 -6.35
N PRO A 126 -18.50 -0.54 -7.67
CA PRO A 126 -18.74 -1.89 -8.15
C PRO A 126 -17.64 -2.88 -7.74
N ASP A 127 -17.99 -4.13 -7.48
CA ASP A 127 -17.08 -5.17 -6.97
C ASP A 127 -15.85 -5.42 -7.84
N ASN A 128 -15.96 -5.25 -9.16
CA ASN A 128 -14.87 -5.41 -10.12
C ASN A 128 -13.99 -4.16 -10.28
N SER A 129 -14.36 -3.03 -9.69
CA SER A 129 -13.51 -1.83 -9.66
C SER A 129 -12.27 -2.09 -8.80
N VAL A 130 -11.18 -1.40 -9.11
CA VAL A 130 -9.95 -1.42 -8.32
C VAL A 130 -9.90 -0.16 -7.47
N ALA A 131 -9.71 -0.29 -6.17
CA ALA A 131 -9.42 0.82 -5.27
C ALA A 131 -7.92 0.85 -4.96
N TYR A 132 -7.27 2.01 -5.15
CA TYR A 132 -5.88 2.27 -4.77
C TYR A 132 -5.86 3.30 -3.65
N PHE A 133 -5.39 2.90 -2.48
CA PHE A 133 -5.21 3.78 -1.32
C PHE A 133 -3.79 4.32 -1.32
N LEU A 134 -3.65 5.65 -1.23
CA LEU A 134 -2.38 6.34 -1.36
C LEU A 134 -2.24 7.42 -0.29
N GLU A 135 -1.06 7.52 0.31
CA GLU A 135 -0.67 8.56 1.27
C GLU A 135 0.09 9.71 0.59
N ASP A 136 0.17 10.88 1.24
CA ASP A 136 0.71 12.14 0.70
C ASP A 136 2.24 12.23 0.67
N ASP A 137 2.91 11.12 0.92
CA ASP A 137 4.37 11.05 0.95
C ASP A 137 4.94 9.89 0.11
N TYR A 138 4.29 9.63 -1.02
CA TYR A 138 4.74 8.65 -2.01
C TYR A 138 5.12 9.31 -3.33
N LEU A 139 6.20 8.81 -3.93
CA LEU A 139 6.54 9.02 -5.35
C LEU A 139 6.32 7.74 -6.15
N HIS A 140 5.92 7.91 -7.41
CA HIS A 140 5.69 6.84 -8.36
C HIS A 140 6.53 7.02 -9.62
N ARG A 141 6.98 5.90 -10.17
CA ARG A 141 7.72 5.84 -11.43
C ARG A 141 6.78 5.82 -12.65
N PRO A 142 7.29 6.10 -13.85
CA PRO A 142 6.56 5.89 -15.09
C PRO A 142 5.92 4.51 -15.18
N TYR A 143 4.77 4.41 -15.84
CA TYR A 143 4.01 3.17 -16.04
C TYR A 143 3.39 2.56 -14.78
N SER A 144 3.34 3.29 -13.65
CA SER A 144 2.74 2.78 -12.40
C SER A 144 1.27 2.40 -12.57
N LEU A 145 0.48 3.21 -13.26
CA LEU A 145 -0.94 2.91 -13.57
C LEU A 145 -1.07 1.61 -14.38
N GLU A 146 -0.34 1.53 -15.47
CA GLU A 146 -0.42 0.39 -16.39
C GLU A 146 -0.01 -0.90 -15.71
N ARG A 147 1.07 -0.88 -14.91
CA ARG A 147 1.56 -2.06 -14.17
C ARG A 147 0.61 -2.49 -13.07
N LEU A 148 0.05 -1.52 -12.33
CA LEU A 148 -0.97 -1.81 -11.32
C LEU A 148 -2.18 -2.52 -11.96
N MET A 149 -2.70 -1.96 -13.06
CA MET A 149 -3.87 -2.51 -13.73
C MET A 149 -3.57 -3.84 -14.44
N GLU A 150 -2.34 -4.02 -14.94
CA GLU A 150 -1.87 -5.30 -15.48
C GLU A 150 -1.86 -6.39 -14.40
N ALA A 151 -1.29 -6.09 -13.22
CA ALA A 151 -1.29 -7.02 -12.10
C ALA A 151 -2.71 -7.35 -11.62
N ALA A 152 -3.61 -6.36 -11.54
CA ALA A 152 -5.01 -6.58 -11.18
C ALA A 152 -5.73 -7.49 -12.16
N ARG A 153 -5.51 -7.30 -13.48
CA ARG A 153 -6.13 -8.12 -14.53
C ARG A 153 -5.57 -9.54 -14.59
N SER A 154 -4.30 -9.71 -14.25
CA SER A 154 -3.65 -11.03 -14.30
C SER A 154 -4.12 -12.00 -13.21
N GLY A 155 -4.75 -11.49 -12.13
CA GLY A 155 -5.20 -12.28 -11.01
C GLY A 155 -4.08 -12.96 -10.20
N ILE A 156 -2.82 -12.49 -10.33
CA ILE A 156 -1.67 -13.07 -9.59
C ILE A 156 -1.80 -12.89 -8.07
N ALA A 157 -2.54 -11.85 -7.65
CA ALA A 157 -2.74 -11.54 -6.24
C ALA A 157 -4.12 -10.91 -5.98
N ASP A 158 -4.53 -10.89 -4.70
CA ASP A 158 -5.73 -10.22 -4.21
C ASP A 158 -5.46 -8.75 -3.87
N TYR A 159 -4.22 -8.47 -3.44
CA TYR A 159 -3.71 -7.15 -3.05
C TYR A 159 -2.41 -6.85 -3.78
N ILE A 160 -2.22 -5.60 -4.17
CA ILE A 160 -1.08 -5.13 -4.95
C ILE A 160 -0.55 -3.87 -4.26
N THR A 161 0.71 -3.84 -3.89
CA THR A 161 1.42 -2.60 -3.60
C THR A 161 2.41 -2.31 -4.72
N LEU A 162 2.64 -1.04 -5.03
CA LEU A 162 3.69 -0.64 -5.98
C LEU A 162 5.03 -0.41 -5.26
N TYR A 163 5.02 -0.50 -3.94
CA TYR A 163 6.14 -0.22 -3.07
C TYR A 163 6.80 -1.51 -2.59
N ASP A 164 8.10 -1.62 -2.84
CA ASP A 164 8.95 -2.68 -2.33
C ASP A 164 9.78 -2.15 -1.15
N HIS A 165 9.36 -2.47 0.05
CA HIS A 165 9.92 -1.93 1.30
C HIS A 165 11.36 -2.41 1.53
N PRO A 166 12.32 -1.52 1.88
CA PRO A 166 13.74 -1.88 2.06
C PRO A 166 14.01 -2.88 3.18
N ASP A 167 13.12 -3.01 4.19
CA ASP A 167 13.27 -4.01 5.26
C ASP A 167 13.32 -5.46 4.74
N LYS A 168 12.85 -5.70 3.51
CA LYS A 168 12.89 -7.02 2.86
C LYS A 168 14.32 -7.46 2.51
N TYR A 169 15.27 -6.54 2.56
CA TYR A 169 16.67 -6.71 2.18
C TYR A 169 17.64 -6.41 3.32
N ALA A 170 17.13 -6.08 4.52
CA ALA A 170 17.96 -5.80 5.68
C ALA A 170 18.32 -7.08 6.46
N TYR A 171 19.58 -7.21 6.84
CA TYR A 171 20.08 -8.37 7.61
C TYR A 171 19.47 -8.44 9.01
N ASP A 172 19.20 -7.30 9.63
CA ASP A 172 18.62 -7.11 10.96
C ASP A 172 17.13 -6.75 10.91
N SER A 173 16.45 -7.05 9.80
CA SER A 173 15.05 -6.72 9.62
C SER A 173 14.19 -7.20 10.80
N PRO A 174 13.33 -6.34 11.35
CA PRO A 174 12.35 -6.74 12.36
C PRO A 174 11.24 -7.63 11.78
N ASN A 175 11.16 -7.75 10.46
CA ASN A 175 10.16 -8.55 9.77
C ASN A 175 10.49 -10.04 9.89
N PRO A 176 9.64 -10.87 10.54
CA PRO A 176 9.94 -12.28 10.80
C PRO A 176 10.04 -13.15 9.54
N PHE A 177 9.64 -12.62 8.39
CA PHE A 177 9.72 -13.31 7.09
C PHE A 177 10.96 -12.96 6.28
N VAL A 178 11.81 -12.09 6.83
CA VAL A 178 13.12 -11.75 6.28
C VAL A 178 14.21 -12.47 7.09
N ALA A 179 15.16 -13.09 6.43
CA ALA A 179 16.27 -13.74 7.06
C ALA A 179 17.56 -13.50 6.26
N ASN A 180 18.58 -13.01 6.93
CA ASN A 180 19.89 -12.73 6.31
C ASN A 180 19.78 -11.83 5.08
N GLY A 181 19.00 -10.73 5.17
CA GLY A 181 18.81 -9.78 4.07
C GLY A 181 17.97 -10.31 2.90
N SER A 182 17.16 -11.34 3.13
CA SER A 182 16.34 -11.94 2.07
C SER A 182 14.92 -12.25 2.56
N GLU A 183 13.92 -11.70 1.87
CA GLU A 183 12.53 -12.09 2.06
C GLU A 183 12.25 -13.47 1.46
N ARG A 184 11.59 -14.34 2.20
CA ARG A 184 11.09 -15.61 1.67
C ARG A 184 9.88 -15.35 0.80
N THR A 185 10.06 -15.47 -0.51
CA THR A 185 9.04 -15.05 -1.46
C THR A 185 8.90 -16.00 -2.63
N ARG A 186 7.87 -15.76 -3.42
CA ARG A 186 7.65 -16.39 -4.73
C ARG A 186 7.51 -15.28 -5.76
N VAL A 187 8.17 -15.43 -6.90
CA VAL A 187 8.16 -14.45 -7.98
C VAL A 187 7.13 -14.85 -9.05
N PHE A 188 6.47 -13.83 -9.61
CA PHE A 188 5.50 -13.92 -10.72
C PHE A 188 5.92 -12.98 -11.84
N PHE A 189 5.42 -13.21 -13.04
CA PHE A 189 5.63 -12.35 -14.18
C PHE A 189 4.29 -12.06 -14.86
N THR A 190 4.03 -10.77 -15.21
CA THR A 190 2.80 -10.32 -15.84
C THR A 190 2.99 -9.79 -17.26
N GLY A 191 4.06 -10.13 -17.93
CA GLY A 191 4.39 -9.67 -19.28
C GLY A 191 5.29 -8.44 -19.33
N ASN A 192 5.16 -7.53 -18.37
CA ASN A 192 5.96 -6.29 -18.32
C ASN A 192 6.64 -6.03 -16.96
N SER A 193 6.30 -6.81 -15.92
CA SER A 193 6.87 -6.63 -14.59
C SER A 193 7.05 -7.95 -13.87
N HIS A 194 8.12 -8.04 -13.09
CA HIS A 194 8.29 -9.06 -12.09
C HIS A 194 7.64 -8.61 -10.78
N TRP A 195 6.97 -9.53 -10.11
CA TRP A 195 6.29 -9.32 -8.84
C TRP A 195 6.76 -10.37 -7.86
N LYS A 196 6.85 -10.00 -6.59
CA LYS A 196 7.10 -10.97 -5.51
C LYS A 196 5.97 -10.93 -4.50
N LEU A 197 5.69 -12.06 -3.83
CA LEU A 197 4.87 -12.06 -2.62
C LEU A 197 5.55 -11.24 -1.55
N THR A 198 4.75 -10.44 -0.83
CA THR A 198 5.21 -9.63 0.30
C THR A 198 4.15 -9.61 1.41
N ASN A 199 4.40 -8.91 2.52
CA ASN A 199 3.57 -8.97 3.71
C ASN A 199 3.31 -7.60 4.37
N SER A 200 3.68 -6.50 3.72
CA SER A 200 3.42 -5.14 4.21
C SER A 200 3.32 -4.16 3.04
N THR A 201 2.62 -3.04 3.25
CA THR A 201 2.32 -2.05 2.21
C THR A 201 2.52 -0.62 2.68
N THR A 202 2.78 -0.42 3.98
CA THR A 202 2.75 0.89 4.64
C THR A 202 1.45 1.64 4.31
N MET A 203 0.30 0.91 4.33
CA MET A 203 -1.06 1.38 4.02
C MET A 203 -1.27 1.99 2.62
N THR A 204 -0.32 1.75 1.68
CA THR A 204 -0.43 2.13 0.28
C THR A 204 -0.53 0.88 -0.60
N PHE A 205 -1.74 0.56 -1.04
CA PHE A 205 -2.04 -0.67 -1.77
C PHE A 205 -3.32 -0.56 -2.60
N ALA A 206 -3.48 -1.46 -3.56
CA ALA A 206 -4.69 -1.62 -4.36
C ALA A 206 -5.30 -3.00 -4.19
N ALA A 207 -6.62 -3.07 -4.35
CA ALA A 207 -7.37 -4.32 -4.43
C ALA A 207 -8.69 -4.11 -5.18
N GLN A 208 -9.29 -5.19 -5.68
CA GLN A 208 -10.67 -5.12 -6.16
C GLN A 208 -11.64 -4.86 -5.00
N VAL A 209 -12.65 -4.04 -5.23
CA VAL A 209 -13.66 -3.64 -4.22
C VAL A 209 -14.37 -4.85 -3.64
N GLY A 210 -14.70 -5.85 -4.45
CA GLY A 210 -15.31 -7.09 -3.96
C GLY A 210 -14.41 -7.86 -2.99
N THR A 211 -13.09 -7.80 -3.14
CA THR A 211 -12.13 -8.35 -2.18
C THR A 211 -12.13 -7.55 -0.89
N LEU A 212 -12.05 -6.21 -0.98
CA LEU A 212 -12.14 -5.33 0.19
C LEU A 212 -13.43 -5.58 0.99
N ARG A 213 -14.57 -5.71 0.32
CA ARG A 213 -15.87 -5.96 0.96
C ARG A 213 -15.87 -7.23 1.80
N ARG A 214 -15.31 -8.32 1.26
CA ARG A 214 -15.18 -9.61 1.98
C ARG A 214 -14.22 -9.53 3.17
N ASP A 215 -13.19 -8.70 3.05
CA ASP A 215 -12.07 -8.66 3.98
C ASP A 215 -12.12 -7.52 5.00
N LYS A 216 -13.18 -6.67 4.97
CA LYS A 216 -13.38 -5.49 5.82
C LYS A 216 -13.07 -5.74 7.30
N LYS A 217 -13.46 -6.90 7.85
CA LYS A 217 -13.25 -7.26 9.26
C LYS A 217 -11.78 -7.25 9.69
N TYR A 218 -10.84 -7.63 8.79
CA TYR A 218 -9.40 -7.63 9.07
C TYR A 218 -8.85 -6.21 9.17
N PHE A 219 -9.27 -5.31 8.27
CA PHE A 219 -8.91 -3.91 8.33
C PHE A 219 -9.48 -3.22 9.58
N TRP A 220 -10.75 -3.48 9.90
CA TRP A 220 -11.40 -2.88 11.08
C TRP A 220 -10.75 -3.29 12.39
N ARG A 221 -10.26 -4.51 12.51
CA ARG A 221 -9.57 -5.00 13.71
C ARG A 221 -8.30 -4.20 14.00
N TRP A 222 -7.55 -3.84 12.98
CA TRP A 222 -6.22 -3.25 13.11
C TRP A 222 -6.15 -1.76 12.79
N THR A 223 -7.29 -1.09 12.73
CA THR A 223 -7.44 0.36 12.58
C THR A 223 -8.25 0.99 13.71
N THR A 224 -8.28 0.38 14.90
CA THR A 224 -9.03 0.87 16.08
C THR A 224 -8.33 1.97 16.84
N THR A 225 -7.02 2.12 16.66
CA THR A 225 -6.19 3.16 17.27
C THR A 225 -6.00 4.33 16.29
N SER A 226 -5.12 5.28 16.62
CA SER A 226 -4.76 6.38 15.72
C SER A 226 -3.93 5.93 14.52
N HIS A 227 -3.26 4.77 14.62
CA HIS A 227 -2.41 4.21 13.58
C HIS A 227 -2.99 2.90 13.05
N PRO A 228 -2.98 2.69 11.73
CA PRO A 228 -3.24 1.38 11.18
C PRO A 228 -2.03 0.45 11.41
N TYR A 229 -2.30 -0.78 11.79
CA TYR A 229 -1.27 -1.80 11.96
C TYR A 229 -1.15 -2.65 10.69
N ASP A 230 -0.53 -2.10 9.67
CA ASP A 230 -0.36 -2.66 8.34
C ASP A 230 0.11 -4.12 8.32
N PHE A 231 1.22 -4.40 9.01
CA PHE A 231 1.78 -5.75 9.07
C PHE A 231 0.77 -6.79 9.59
N TYR A 232 -0.01 -6.46 10.64
CA TYR A 232 -0.99 -7.40 11.19
C TYR A 232 -2.20 -7.59 10.30
N ILE A 233 -2.61 -6.55 9.56
CA ILE A 233 -3.69 -6.65 8.56
C ILE A 233 -3.30 -7.69 7.51
N PHE A 234 -2.15 -7.53 6.86
CA PHE A 234 -1.72 -8.41 5.78
C PHE A 234 -1.30 -9.79 6.26
N TRP A 235 -0.77 -9.90 7.47
CA TRP A 235 -0.54 -11.19 8.11
C TRP A 235 -1.84 -11.97 8.34
N GLU A 236 -2.92 -11.35 8.85
CA GLU A 236 -4.20 -12.01 9.02
C GLU A 236 -4.87 -12.34 7.68
N LEU A 237 -4.80 -11.44 6.71
CA LEU A 237 -5.31 -11.68 5.37
C LEU A 237 -4.64 -12.89 4.73
N ASP A 238 -3.31 -13.00 4.82
CA ASP A 238 -2.59 -14.17 4.35
C ASP A 238 -2.96 -15.42 5.15
N THR A 239 -2.97 -15.32 6.48
CA THR A 239 -3.15 -16.47 7.39
C THR A 239 -4.56 -17.03 7.33
N PHE A 240 -5.59 -16.19 7.45
CA PHE A 240 -6.97 -16.64 7.63
C PHE A 240 -7.81 -16.53 6.37
N ALA A 241 -7.63 -15.47 5.58
CA ALA A 241 -8.37 -15.27 4.33
C ALA A 241 -7.66 -15.87 3.10
N LYS A 242 -6.42 -16.37 3.26
CA LYS A 242 -5.61 -16.92 2.17
C LYS A 242 -5.35 -15.94 1.03
N ARG A 243 -5.29 -14.65 1.35
CA ARG A 243 -5.02 -13.58 0.42
C ARG A 243 -3.55 -13.48 0.10
N LYS A 244 -3.26 -13.10 -1.13
CA LYS A 244 -1.91 -12.83 -1.62
C LYS A 244 -1.73 -11.33 -1.78
N LEU A 245 -0.61 -10.82 -1.30
CA LEU A 245 -0.14 -9.46 -1.56
C LEU A 245 1.15 -9.56 -2.37
N VAL A 246 1.28 -8.71 -3.40
CA VAL A 246 2.49 -8.64 -4.23
C VAL A 246 3.04 -7.22 -4.27
N SER A 247 4.39 -7.11 -4.42
CA SER A 247 5.11 -5.89 -4.77
C SER A 247 5.94 -6.12 -6.03
N PRO A 248 6.23 -5.08 -6.85
CA PRO A 248 7.02 -5.21 -8.07
C PRO A 248 8.52 -5.20 -7.79
N ILE A 249 9.31 -5.83 -8.66
CA ILE A 249 10.76 -5.73 -8.68
C ILE A 249 11.20 -5.27 -10.09
N PRO A 250 11.86 -4.12 -10.21
CA PRO A 250 12.13 -3.10 -9.19
C PRO A 250 10.85 -2.39 -8.71
N SER A 251 10.95 -1.70 -7.58
CA SER A 251 9.83 -0.93 -7.02
C SER A 251 9.30 0.11 -8.02
N LEU A 252 7.98 0.32 -8.03
CA LEU A 252 7.31 1.34 -8.84
C LEU A 252 6.87 2.55 -8.01
N SER A 253 6.98 2.46 -6.69
CA SER A 253 6.77 3.59 -5.79
C SER A 253 7.72 3.54 -4.60
N THR A 254 7.86 4.66 -3.89
CA THR A 254 8.59 4.72 -2.63
C THR A 254 7.84 5.54 -1.60
N HIS A 255 7.96 5.15 -0.33
CA HIS A 255 7.59 5.96 0.81
C HIS A 255 8.61 7.08 1.03
N GLY A 256 8.18 8.24 1.58
CA GLY A 256 8.99 9.43 1.70
C GLY A 256 10.01 9.45 2.83
N ASP A 257 9.87 8.58 3.82
CA ASP A 257 10.82 8.45 4.92
C ASP A 257 12.18 7.96 4.39
N ILE A 258 13.28 8.65 4.72
CA ILE A 258 14.60 8.35 4.18
C ILE A 258 15.05 6.92 4.48
N ASP A 259 14.67 6.38 5.65
CA ASP A 259 14.95 4.99 6.04
C ASP A 259 14.05 3.97 5.33
N CYS A 260 13.03 4.44 4.63
CA CYS A 260 12.04 3.62 3.95
C CYS A 260 12.07 3.76 2.43
N LEU A 261 13.10 4.39 1.86
CA LEU A 261 13.21 4.52 0.40
C LEU A 261 13.39 3.16 -0.26
N ALA A 262 12.62 2.91 -1.30
CA ALA A 262 12.78 1.69 -2.09
C ALA A 262 14.14 1.66 -2.78
N LEU A 263 14.80 0.51 -2.72
CA LEU A 263 16.20 0.35 -3.13
C LEU A 263 16.39 0.34 -4.65
N GLY A 264 17.60 0.74 -5.08
CA GLY A 264 18.05 0.60 -6.47
C GLY A 264 17.48 1.64 -7.44
N ILE A 265 16.87 2.73 -6.93
CA ILE A 265 16.24 3.79 -7.73
C ILE A 265 16.69 5.15 -7.20
N ASP A 266 17.01 6.06 -8.11
CA ASP A 266 17.26 7.47 -7.77
C ASP A 266 15.92 8.22 -7.69
N TRP A 267 15.38 8.33 -6.48
CA TRP A 267 14.10 8.97 -6.22
C TRP A 267 14.15 10.50 -6.33
N ASN A 268 15.35 11.12 -6.31
CA ASN A 268 15.46 12.56 -6.58
C ASN A 268 15.09 12.88 -8.04
N SER A 269 15.48 12.02 -8.98
CA SER A 269 15.11 12.19 -10.39
C SER A 269 13.62 11.94 -10.68
N GLU A 270 12.95 11.09 -9.89
CA GLU A 270 11.53 10.80 -10.06
C GLU A 270 10.61 11.86 -9.42
N GLY A 271 11.13 12.65 -8.47
CA GLY A 271 10.43 13.73 -7.77
C GLY A 271 10.58 15.11 -8.43
N SER A 272 11.27 15.17 -9.57
CA SER A 272 11.55 16.42 -10.31
C SER A 272 10.48 16.74 -11.35
#